data_2543a62b3f4c87d14267771ef8c3ab84
#
_entry.id   2543a62b3f4c87d14267771ef8c3ab84
#
_cell.length_a   1.000
_cell.length_b   1.000
_cell.length_c   1.000
_cell.angle_alpha   90.00
_cell.angle_beta   90.00
_cell.angle_gamma   90.00
#
_symmetry.space_group_name_H-M   'P 1'
#
loop_
_entity.id
_entity.type
_entity.pdbx_description
1 polymer ?
#
loop_
_entity_poly.entity_id
_entity_poly.type
_entity_poly.pdbx_seq_one_letter_code
_entity_poly.pdbx_strand_id
1 'polypeptide(L)'
;PPSVSLSGPSVVEVPNALALGWSSSNADSCSASGDWSGGKPTSGTETIKSRTTTADRGVYNFTLSCSGSGGSASDSLRVKVIQVPYCIFTADPNIIILPQFSTLSWECSYADFCEIDQGIGSVDPTAATLNVRPQETTAYTLDCQGLDGSRQFQADVGVGFIPVWREVLPR
;
A
#
# COMPACT_ATOMS: atom_id res chain seq x y z
N PRO A 1 4.85 26.53 32.72
CA PRO A 1 4.43 25.13 32.71
C PRO A 1 5.03 24.40 31.49
N PRO A 2 5.24 23.08 31.54
CA PRO A 2 5.61 22.28 30.40
C PRO A 2 4.56 22.31 29.30
N SER A 3 5.00 22.07 28.07
CA SER A 3 4.14 21.74 26.95
C SER A 3 4.71 20.53 26.20
N VAL A 4 3.87 19.78 25.53
CA VAL A 4 4.25 18.61 24.71
C VAL A 4 3.39 18.56 23.46
N SER A 5 3.98 18.13 22.35
CA SER A 5 3.28 17.86 21.10
C SER A 5 3.77 16.50 20.56
N LEU A 6 2.84 15.60 20.32
CA LEU A 6 3.07 14.29 19.70
C LEU A 6 2.44 14.28 18.31
N SER A 7 3.19 13.85 17.31
CA SER A 7 2.79 13.86 15.91
C SER A 7 3.05 12.52 15.23
N GLY A 8 2.26 12.21 14.20
CA GLY A 8 2.36 11.01 13.40
C GLY A 8 1.18 10.87 12.45
N PRO A 9 1.13 9.81 11.63
CA PRO A 9 0.00 9.56 10.75
C PRO A 9 -1.24 9.11 11.53
N SER A 10 -2.42 9.47 11.05
CA SER A 10 -3.69 8.96 11.62
C SER A 10 -4.04 7.54 11.12
N VAL A 11 -3.51 7.17 9.92
CA VAL A 11 -3.68 5.86 9.30
C VAL A 11 -2.35 5.39 8.73
N VAL A 12 -2.04 4.10 8.90
CA VAL A 12 -0.88 3.42 8.31
C VAL A 12 -1.35 2.16 7.61
N GLU A 13 -0.96 2.00 6.36
CA GLU A 13 -1.18 0.76 5.61
C GLU A 13 -0.03 -0.22 5.83
N VAL A 14 -0.33 -1.48 6.16
CA VAL A 14 0.65 -2.57 6.16
C VAL A 14 1.19 -2.75 4.72
N PRO A 15 2.51 -2.87 4.49
CA PRO A 15 3.59 -3.08 5.46
C PRO A 15 4.35 -1.81 5.91
N ASN A 16 3.80 -0.62 5.70
CA ASN A 16 4.50 0.62 6.01
C ASN A 16 4.82 0.74 7.50
N ALA A 17 5.96 1.36 7.81
CA ALA A 17 6.35 1.65 9.17
C ALA A 17 5.59 2.85 9.73
N LEU A 18 5.24 2.77 11.02
CA LEU A 18 4.69 3.89 11.77
C LEU A 18 5.84 4.69 12.40
N ALA A 19 5.97 5.96 12.04
CA ALA A 19 6.90 6.90 12.64
C ALA A 19 6.15 7.91 13.52
N LEU A 20 6.62 8.09 14.74
CA LEU A 20 6.16 9.12 15.69
C LEU A 20 7.23 10.20 15.83
N GLY A 21 6.79 11.45 15.93
CA GLY A 21 7.64 12.58 16.25
C GLY A 21 7.09 13.34 17.45
N TRP A 22 7.94 13.93 18.28
CA TRP A 22 7.51 14.73 19.41
C TRP A 22 8.48 15.86 19.75
N SER A 23 7.94 16.86 20.39
CA SER A 23 8.69 17.94 21.00
C SER A 23 8.03 18.40 22.31
N SER A 24 8.83 18.85 23.25
CA SER A 24 8.33 19.46 24.46
C SER A 24 9.13 20.70 24.80
N SER A 25 8.55 21.58 25.60
CA SER A 25 9.22 22.73 26.18
C SER A 25 9.02 22.80 27.70
N ASN A 26 10.01 23.35 28.40
CA ASN A 26 10.00 23.46 29.88
C ASN A 26 9.82 22.11 30.60
N ALA A 27 10.26 21.03 29.96
CA ALA A 27 10.23 19.67 30.50
C ALA A 27 11.65 19.15 30.73
N ASP A 28 11.83 18.41 31.82
CA ASP A 28 13.09 17.80 32.22
C ASP A 28 13.13 16.31 31.82
N SER A 29 11.96 15.67 31.76
CA SER A 29 11.81 14.25 31.42
C SER A 29 10.48 13.97 30.75
N CYS A 30 10.46 12.95 29.88
CA CYS A 30 9.25 12.45 29.22
C CYS A 30 9.15 10.92 29.36
N SER A 31 7.92 10.43 29.44
CA SER A 31 7.63 8.98 29.43
C SER A 31 6.48 8.65 28.47
N ALA A 32 6.66 7.54 27.77
CA ALA A 32 5.69 6.99 26.83
C ALA A 32 4.80 5.97 27.52
N SER A 33 3.53 5.90 27.09
CA SER A 33 2.55 4.90 27.54
C SER A 33 1.54 4.56 26.45
N GLY A 34 0.73 3.52 26.69
CA GLY A 34 -0.17 2.96 25.69
C GLY A 34 0.52 1.89 24.87
N ASP A 35 0.43 1.97 23.53
CA ASP A 35 1.05 0.97 22.61
C ASP A 35 2.55 1.20 22.37
N TRP A 36 3.17 2.05 23.13
CA TRP A 36 4.61 2.21 23.27
C TRP A 36 4.96 2.45 24.74
N SER A 37 6.26 2.47 25.09
CA SER A 37 6.65 2.60 26.49
C SER A 37 8.07 3.13 26.66
N GLY A 38 8.41 3.41 27.92
CA GLY A 38 9.74 3.81 28.37
C GLY A 38 9.97 5.31 28.40
N GLY A 39 11.11 5.68 28.99
CA GLY A 39 11.56 7.07 29.02
C GLY A 39 11.91 7.55 27.62
N LYS A 40 11.57 8.79 27.32
CA LYS A 40 11.86 9.45 26.05
C LYS A 40 12.62 10.76 26.30
N PRO A 41 13.50 11.16 25.39
CA PRO A 41 14.06 12.52 25.43
C PRO A 41 12.95 13.56 25.27
N THR A 42 13.24 14.80 25.59
CA THR A 42 12.28 15.92 25.50
C THR A 42 11.85 16.27 24.06
N SER A 43 12.58 15.78 23.07
CA SER A 43 12.21 15.82 21.65
C SER A 43 12.83 14.65 20.90
N GLY A 44 12.21 14.22 19.81
CA GLY A 44 12.76 13.13 19.00
C GLY A 44 11.78 12.55 17.99
N THR A 45 12.23 11.49 17.35
CA THR A 45 11.43 10.65 16.46
C THR A 45 11.70 9.19 16.77
N GLU A 46 10.70 8.34 16.60
CA GLU A 46 10.83 6.89 16.78
C GLU A 46 9.99 6.16 15.73
N THR A 47 10.60 5.20 15.08
CA THR A 47 9.88 4.28 14.19
C THR A 47 9.39 3.11 15.01
N ILE A 48 8.08 3.04 15.23
CA ILE A 48 7.43 1.87 15.78
C ILE A 48 7.43 0.80 14.72
N LYS A 49 7.86 -0.40 15.05
CA LYS A 49 8.12 -1.53 14.13
C LYS A 49 7.24 -1.52 12.88
N SER A 50 7.87 -1.81 11.74
CA SER A 50 7.16 -2.15 10.51
C SER A 50 6.12 -3.24 10.81
N ARG A 51 4.87 -2.95 10.50
CA ARG A 51 3.73 -3.82 10.70
C ARG A 51 3.58 -4.69 9.45
N THR A 52 3.87 -5.97 9.54
CA THR A 52 3.99 -6.86 8.37
C THR A 52 3.01 -8.02 8.34
N THR A 53 2.16 -8.15 9.36
CA THR A 53 1.24 -9.29 9.48
C THR A 53 -0.20 -8.85 9.69
N THR A 54 -1.15 -9.74 9.42
CA THR A 54 -2.58 -9.54 9.70
C THR A 54 -2.86 -9.25 11.17
N ALA A 55 -1.99 -9.73 12.07
CA ALA A 55 -2.09 -9.46 13.51
C ALA A 55 -1.79 -8.00 13.88
N ASP A 56 -1.20 -7.24 12.98
CA ASP A 56 -0.85 -5.83 13.19
C ASP A 56 -2.01 -4.86 12.87
N ARG A 57 -3.10 -5.35 12.30
CA ARG A 57 -4.33 -4.56 12.11
C ARG A 57 -4.91 -4.09 13.44
N GLY A 58 -5.37 -2.86 13.49
CA GLY A 58 -6.04 -2.37 14.70
C GLY A 58 -5.89 -0.87 14.91
N VAL A 59 -6.28 -0.47 16.09
CA VAL A 59 -6.14 0.90 16.56
C VAL A 59 -5.14 0.93 17.70
N TYR A 60 -4.16 1.80 17.56
CA TYR A 60 -3.06 1.99 18.50
C TYR A 60 -3.14 3.39 19.10
N ASN A 61 -2.91 3.47 20.40
CA ASN A 61 -2.96 4.71 21.15
C ASN A 61 -1.58 4.97 21.78
N PHE A 62 -1.02 6.12 21.48
CA PHE A 62 0.29 6.56 21.96
C PHE A 62 0.09 7.79 22.83
N THR A 63 0.65 7.79 24.01
CA THR A 63 0.59 8.95 24.92
C THR A 63 2.00 9.28 25.38
N LEU A 64 2.36 10.56 25.31
CA LEU A 64 3.60 11.08 25.83
C LEU A 64 3.28 12.05 26.98
N SER A 65 3.85 11.80 28.13
CA SER A 65 3.73 12.66 29.30
C SER A 65 5.10 13.21 29.65
N CYS A 66 5.21 14.55 29.74
CA CYS A 66 6.44 15.22 30.05
C CYS A 66 6.28 16.06 31.35
N SER A 67 7.29 16.05 32.19
CA SER A 67 7.31 16.79 33.46
C SER A 67 8.55 17.65 33.62
N GLY A 68 8.40 18.75 34.32
CA GLY A 68 9.46 19.70 34.67
C GLY A 68 9.09 20.49 35.92
N SER A 69 9.91 21.48 36.31
CA SER A 69 9.73 22.27 37.51
C SER A 69 8.39 23.03 37.58
N GLY A 70 7.75 23.29 36.43
CA GLY A 70 6.44 23.98 36.32
C GLY A 70 5.23 23.05 36.27
N GLY A 71 5.37 21.72 36.51
CA GLY A 71 4.31 20.73 36.48
C GLY A 71 4.49 19.69 35.39
N SER A 72 3.39 19.16 34.81
CA SER A 72 3.40 18.18 33.74
C SER A 72 2.43 18.55 32.63
N ALA A 73 2.70 18.03 31.43
CA ALA A 73 1.82 18.07 30.25
C ALA A 73 1.81 16.71 29.54
N SER A 74 0.73 16.39 28.87
CA SER A 74 0.63 15.16 28.06
C SER A 74 -0.07 15.41 26.72
N ASP A 75 0.30 14.64 25.73
CA ASP A 75 -0.35 14.61 24.43
C ASP A 75 -0.53 13.17 23.98
N SER A 76 -1.55 12.92 23.15
CA SER A 76 -1.92 11.58 22.71
C SER A 76 -2.23 11.54 21.22
N LEU A 77 -1.81 10.46 20.57
CA LEU A 77 -2.06 10.18 19.17
C LEU A 77 -2.74 8.83 19.02
N ARG A 78 -3.78 8.77 18.20
CA ARG A 78 -4.47 7.55 17.81
C ARG A 78 -4.17 7.23 16.37
N VAL A 79 -3.66 6.02 16.09
CA VAL A 79 -3.29 5.57 14.75
C VAL A 79 -4.08 4.31 14.40
N LYS A 80 -4.74 4.30 13.25
CA LYS A 80 -5.39 3.12 12.69
C LYS A 80 -4.42 2.43 11.73
N VAL A 81 -4.09 1.16 11.99
CA VAL A 81 -3.34 0.29 11.06
C VAL A 81 -4.33 -0.54 10.26
N ILE A 82 -4.24 -0.44 8.93
CA ILE A 82 -5.14 -1.08 7.98
C ILE A 82 -4.37 -1.99 7.02
N GLN A 83 -5.09 -2.96 6.44
CA GLN A 83 -4.63 -3.85 5.39
C GLN A 83 -5.53 -3.68 4.17
N VAL A 84 -5.02 -3.07 3.13
CA VAL A 84 -5.66 -3.00 1.81
C VAL A 84 -5.02 -4.01 0.87
N PRO A 85 -5.71 -4.49 -0.17
CA PRO A 85 -5.12 -5.36 -1.17
C PRO A 85 -3.85 -4.77 -1.78
N TYR A 86 -2.86 -5.63 -1.97
CA TYR A 86 -1.64 -5.33 -2.70
C TYR A 86 -1.39 -6.45 -3.71
N CYS A 87 -1.27 -6.12 -5.00
CA CYS A 87 -1.03 -7.10 -6.06
C CYS A 87 0.13 -6.65 -6.96
N ILE A 88 0.89 -7.63 -7.42
CA ILE A 88 1.72 -7.51 -8.60
C ILE A 88 0.85 -8.01 -9.75
N PHE A 89 0.54 -7.16 -10.74
CA PHE A 89 -0.27 -7.49 -11.89
C PHE A 89 0.47 -7.11 -13.17
N THR A 90 0.75 -8.08 -14.03
CA THR A 90 1.61 -7.92 -15.22
C THR A 90 1.03 -8.63 -16.44
N ALA A 91 1.46 -8.20 -17.63
CA ALA A 91 1.21 -8.85 -18.91
C ALA A 91 2.54 -9.18 -19.58
N ASP A 92 2.73 -10.43 -20.01
CA ASP A 92 3.93 -10.88 -20.70
C ASP A 92 3.60 -11.79 -21.89
N PRO A 93 4.04 -11.47 -23.12
CA PRO A 93 4.62 -10.17 -23.52
C PRO A 93 3.59 -9.04 -23.44
N ASN A 94 4.02 -7.83 -23.10
CA ASN A 94 3.16 -6.65 -23.02
C ASN A 94 2.83 -6.04 -24.41
N ILE A 95 3.42 -6.58 -25.49
CA ILE A 95 3.09 -6.28 -26.88
C ILE A 95 2.99 -7.61 -27.63
N ILE A 96 1.89 -7.80 -28.34
CA ILE A 96 1.64 -8.98 -29.19
C ILE A 96 1.44 -8.58 -30.64
N ILE A 97 1.69 -9.51 -31.54
CA ILE A 97 1.32 -9.44 -32.97
C ILE A 97 0.38 -10.60 -33.23
N LEU A 98 -0.83 -10.30 -33.71
CA LEU A 98 -1.83 -11.34 -33.97
C LEU A 98 -1.28 -12.43 -34.91
N PRO A 99 -1.50 -13.72 -34.61
CA PRO A 99 -2.44 -14.30 -33.64
C PRO A 99 -1.83 -14.65 -32.27
N GLN A 100 -0.75 -14.02 -31.86
CA GLN A 100 -0.12 -14.26 -30.55
C GLN A 100 -1.07 -13.93 -29.39
N PHE A 101 -0.75 -14.43 -28.19
CA PHE A 101 -1.42 -14.10 -26.94
C PHE A 101 -0.43 -13.51 -25.95
N SER A 102 -0.95 -12.78 -24.98
CA SER A 102 -0.24 -12.36 -23.78
C SER A 102 -0.74 -13.15 -22.57
N THR A 103 0.12 -13.38 -21.61
CA THR A 103 -0.23 -13.98 -20.33
C THR A 103 -0.35 -12.88 -19.28
N LEU A 104 -1.56 -12.66 -18.77
CA LEU A 104 -1.78 -11.90 -17.55
C LEU A 104 -1.35 -12.75 -16.37
N SER A 105 -0.58 -12.18 -15.46
CA SER A 105 -0.14 -12.82 -14.22
C SER A 105 -0.38 -11.90 -13.03
N TRP A 106 -0.86 -12.47 -11.93
CA TRP A 106 -1.03 -11.71 -10.70
C TRP A 106 -0.66 -12.54 -9.49
N GLU A 107 -0.21 -11.83 -8.47
CA GLU A 107 0.04 -12.35 -7.12
C GLU A 107 -0.43 -11.27 -6.14
N CYS A 108 -1.41 -11.61 -5.28
CA CYS A 108 -2.03 -10.67 -4.38
C CYS A 108 -1.85 -11.07 -2.91
N SER A 109 -1.80 -10.05 -2.06
CA SER A 109 -1.83 -10.17 -0.61
C SER A 109 -2.99 -9.33 -0.07
N TYR A 110 -3.63 -9.79 1.00
CA TYR A 110 -4.71 -9.10 1.71
C TYR A 110 -5.96 -8.85 0.85
N ALA A 111 -6.15 -9.64 -0.19
CA ALA A 111 -7.33 -9.64 -1.04
C ALA A 111 -8.23 -10.84 -0.71
N ASP A 112 -9.52 -10.60 -0.52
CA ASP A 112 -10.53 -11.63 -0.28
C ASP A 112 -11.26 -11.99 -1.58
N PHE A 113 -11.35 -11.03 -2.50
CA PHE A 113 -12.01 -11.16 -3.80
C PHE A 113 -11.31 -10.28 -4.84
N CYS A 114 -11.14 -10.80 -6.06
CA CYS A 114 -10.62 -10.04 -7.19
C CYS A 114 -11.42 -10.32 -8.46
N GLU A 115 -11.51 -9.32 -9.33
CA GLU A 115 -12.06 -9.47 -10.68
C GLU A 115 -11.20 -8.70 -11.70
N ILE A 116 -11.17 -9.20 -12.93
CA ILE A 116 -10.53 -8.53 -14.06
C ILE A 116 -11.63 -8.09 -15.02
N ASP A 117 -11.52 -6.87 -15.50
CA ASP A 117 -12.41 -6.31 -16.50
C ASP A 117 -12.30 -6.99 -17.89
N GLN A 118 -12.77 -6.36 -18.95
CA GLN A 118 -12.78 -6.89 -20.34
C GLN A 118 -13.53 -8.22 -20.47
N GLY A 119 -14.54 -8.46 -19.61
CA GLY A 119 -15.38 -9.66 -19.66
C GLY A 119 -14.73 -10.92 -19.07
N ILE A 120 -13.60 -10.81 -18.38
CA ILE A 120 -12.94 -11.93 -17.70
C ILE A 120 -13.71 -12.30 -16.42
N GLY A 121 -14.03 -11.30 -15.57
CA GLY A 121 -14.80 -11.50 -14.35
C GLY A 121 -13.94 -11.94 -13.17
N SER A 122 -14.55 -12.72 -12.26
CA SER A 122 -13.94 -13.14 -10.99
C SER A 122 -12.74 -14.07 -11.18
N VAL A 123 -11.67 -13.82 -10.44
CA VAL A 123 -10.41 -14.58 -10.47
C VAL A 123 -9.97 -14.96 -9.06
N ASP A 124 -9.07 -15.95 -8.98
CA ASP A 124 -8.45 -16.33 -7.70
C ASP A 124 -7.66 -15.13 -7.13
N PRO A 125 -7.95 -14.69 -5.89
CA PRO A 125 -7.30 -13.52 -5.31
C PRO A 125 -5.85 -13.76 -4.86
N THR A 126 -5.34 -14.99 -4.89
CA THR A 126 -3.98 -15.28 -4.41
C THR A 126 -2.92 -15.12 -5.50
N ALA A 127 -2.83 -16.10 -6.39
CA ALA A 127 -1.91 -16.06 -7.52
C ALA A 127 -2.45 -16.94 -8.66
N ALA A 128 -2.46 -16.39 -9.88
CA ALA A 128 -2.82 -17.15 -11.06
C ALA A 128 -2.31 -16.49 -12.36
N THR A 129 -2.56 -17.17 -13.48
CA THR A 129 -2.25 -16.66 -14.81
C THR A 129 -3.41 -16.92 -15.75
N LEU A 130 -3.58 -16.06 -16.76
CA LEU A 130 -4.60 -16.18 -17.78
C LEU A 130 -4.07 -15.70 -19.14
N ASN A 131 -4.28 -16.51 -20.19
CA ASN A 131 -3.94 -16.09 -21.53
C ASN A 131 -5.05 -15.23 -22.14
N VAL A 132 -4.67 -14.08 -22.69
CA VAL A 132 -5.55 -13.13 -23.36
C VAL A 132 -5.06 -12.86 -24.78
N ARG A 133 -5.99 -12.59 -25.69
CA ARG A 133 -5.69 -12.22 -27.08
C ARG A 133 -6.58 -11.07 -27.51
N PRO A 134 -6.29 -9.85 -27.05
CA PRO A 134 -7.03 -8.68 -27.48
C PRO A 134 -6.80 -8.42 -28.98
N GLN A 135 -7.80 -7.87 -29.65
CA GLN A 135 -7.71 -7.51 -31.08
C GLN A 135 -7.13 -6.12 -31.30
N GLU A 136 -7.11 -5.31 -30.25
CA GLU A 136 -6.55 -3.98 -30.19
C GLU A 136 -5.83 -3.76 -28.86
N THR A 137 -5.00 -2.74 -28.78
CA THR A 137 -4.32 -2.36 -27.53
C THR A 137 -5.33 -2.19 -26.41
N THR A 138 -5.17 -3.00 -25.35
CA THR A 138 -6.15 -3.14 -24.28
C THR A 138 -5.48 -2.99 -22.93
N ALA A 139 -6.06 -2.17 -22.07
CA ALA A 139 -5.73 -2.10 -20.65
C ALA A 139 -6.65 -3.06 -19.89
N TYR A 140 -6.05 -3.89 -19.05
CA TYR A 140 -6.74 -4.79 -18.13
C TYR A 140 -6.63 -4.23 -16.72
N THR A 141 -7.76 -4.14 -16.02
CA THR A 141 -7.82 -3.68 -14.63
C THR A 141 -8.18 -4.85 -13.73
N LEU A 142 -7.31 -5.14 -12.77
CA LEU A 142 -7.57 -6.07 -11.67
C LEU A 142 -8.08 -5.27 -10.48
N ASP A 143 -9.35 -5.43 -10.13
CA ASP A 143 -10.00 -4.81 -8.96
C ASP A 143 -10.07 -5.83 -7.83
N CYS A 144 -9.40 -5.54 -6.72
CA CYS A 144 -9.36 -6.42 -5.56
C CYS A 144 -9.95 -5.77 -4.34
N GLN A 145 -10.75 -6.53 -3.58
CA GLN A 145 -11.37 -6.14 -2.33
C GLN A 145 -10.78 -6.95 -1.18
N GLY A 146 -10.57 -6.30 -0.06
CA GLY A 146 -10.10 -6.89 1.18
C GLY A 146 -10.78 -6.26 2.39
N LEU A 147 -10.39 -6.67 3.60
CA LEU A 147 -11.05 -6.29 4.86
C LEU A 147 -11.11 -4.78 5.13
N ASP A 148 -10.11 -4.01 4.70
CA ASP A 148 -10.02 -2.58 5.00
C ASP A 148 -10.20 -1.69 3.76
N GLY A 149 -10.60 -2.26 2.63
CA GLY A 149 -10.87 -1.50 1.41
C GLY A 149 -10.55 -2.26 0.14
N SER A 150 -10.61 -1.55 -0.99
CA SER A 150 -10.31 -2.08 -2.32
C SER A 150 -9.15 -1.34 -2.96
N ARG A 151 -8.52 -1.98 -3.94
CA ARG A 151 -7.47 -1.38 -4.76
C ARG A 151 -7.48 -1.95 -6.17
N GLN A 152 -7.18 -1.09 -7.14
CA GLN A 152 -7.09 -1.45 -8.55
C GLN A 152 -5.63 -1.47 -9.00
N PHE A 153 -5.33 -2.42 -9.90
CA PHE A 153 -4.03 -2.61 -10.54
C PHE A 153 -4.24 -2.73 -12.04
N GLN A 154 -3.30 -2.25 -12.85
CA GLN A 154 -3.44 -2.23 -14.29
C GLN A 154 -2.28 -2.96 -14.97
N ALA A 155 -2.58 -3.69 -16.06
CA ALA A 155 -1.62 -4.26 -16.97
C ALA A 155 -2.07 -4.01 -18.42
N ASP A 156 -1.17 -3.53 -19.26
CA ASP A 156 -1.49 -3.16 -20.64
C ASP A 156 -0.95 -4.22 -21.62
N VAL A 157 -1.75 -4.55 -22.62
CA VAL A 157 -1.35 -5.39 -23.76
C VAL A 157 -1.47 -4.58 -25.04
N GLY A 158 -0.33 -4.18 -25.60
CA GLY A 158 -0.25 -3.54 -26.89
C GLY A 158 -0.46 -4.55 -28.04
N VAL A 159 -1.17 -4.14 -29.10
CA VAL A 159 -1.29 -4.93 -30.34
C VAL A 159 -0.55 -4.22 -31.46
N GLY A 160 0.54 -4.84 -31.91
CA GLY A 160 1.33 -4.39 -33.03
C GLY A 160 0.86 -4.94 -34.37
N PHE A 161 1.25 -4.28 -35.46
CA PHE A 161 0.99 -4.73 -36.82
C PHE A 161 2.31 -5.11 -37.50
N ILE A 162 2.32 -6.20 -38.27
CA ILE A 162 3.41 -6.47 -39.20
C ILE A 162 3.18 -5.58 -40.43
N PRO A 163 4.11 -4.65 -40.75
CA PRO A 163 4.01 -3.89 -41.99
C PRO A 163 4.03 -4.86 -43.18
N VAL A 164 2.96 -4.87 -44.00
CA VAL A 164 2.95 -5.62 -45.26
C VAL A 164 3.63 -4.75 -46.30
N TRP A 165 4.89 -5.02 -46.59
CA TRP A 165 5.59 -4.41 -47.72
C TRP A 165 5.00 -4.94 -49.02
N ARG A 166 4.29 -4.12 -49.78
CA ARG A 166 3.97 -4.42 -51.17
C ARG A 166 5.15 -3.98 -52.00
N GLU A 167 5.81 -4.95 -52.61
CA GLU A 167 6.80 -4.69 -53.63
C GLU A 167 6.07 -4.07 -54.83
N VAL A 168 6.33 -2.77 -55.11
CA VAL A 168 5.86 -2.09 -56.31
C VAL A 168 6.87 -2.47 -57.38
N LEU A 169 6.54 -3.44 -58.23
CA LEU A 169 7.34 -3.76 -59.36
C LEU A 169 7.36 -2.53 -60.31
N PRO A 170 8.53 -2.07 -60.77
CA PRO A 170 8.61 -1.01 -61.75
C PRO A 170 8.00 -1.50 -63.06
N ARG A 171 7.22 -0.65 -63.70
CA ARG A 171 6.70 -0.87 -65.09
C ARG A 171 7.80 -0.71 -66.09
#